data_9f46eb0cc7bc37770008945797a4340d
#
_entry.id   9f46eb0cc7bc37770008945797a4340d
#
_cell.length_a   1.000
_cell.length_b   1.000
_cell.length_c   1.000
_cell.angle_alpha   90.00
_cell.angle_beta   90.00
_cell.angle_gamma   90.00
#
_symmetry.space_group_name_H-M   'P 1'
#
loop_
_entity.id
_entity.type
_entity.pdbx_description
1 polymer ?
#
loop_
_entity_poly.entity_id
_entity_poly.type
_entity_poly.pdbx_seq_one_letter_code
_entity_poly.pdbx_strand_id
1 'polypeptide(L)'
;MLWGFDISHLDAHLDALLLRPEFFDVYLELAMEFALPLRLLSAEAEPNVGFPVRKLAADEGVLYADRFATLPAVGTRQAFIDLLHGLEPGVTELTLHPAIDTAELRAITTDWQARVSDHVLLVDDRGLDQVIEKAGITVIGYRTLRDAMRH
;
A
#
# COMPACT_ATOMS: atom_id res chain seq x y z
N MET A 1 -3.37 17.60 -16.59
CA MET A 1 -4.56 17.29 -15.75
C MET A 1 -5.39 18.56 -15.61
N LEU A 2 -6.70 18.48 -15.85
CA LEU A 2 -7.63 19.63 -15.88
C LEU A 2 -7.76 20.37 -14.53
N TRP A 3 -7.31 19.79 -13.41
CA TRP A 3 -7.56 20.31 -12.07
C TRP A 3 -6.30 20.68 -11.29
N GLY A 4 -5.11 20.54 -11.89
CA GLY A 4 -3.83 20.90 -11.25
C GLY A 4 -3.40 19.98 -10.08
N PHE A 5 -4.05 18.82 -9.88
CA PHE A 5 -3.64 17.86 -8.86
C PHE A 5 -2.46 17.02 -9.33
N ASP A 6 -1.46 16.86 -8.46
CA ASP A 6 -0.32 15.97 -8.67
C ASP A 6 -0.65 14.56 -8.18
N ILE A 7 -1.43 13.82 -8.98
CA ILE A 7 -1.85 12.45 -8.67
C ILE A 7 -0.65 11.52 -8.83
N SER A 8 -0.41 10.66 -7.84
CA SER A 8 0.72 9.73 -7.80
C SER A 8 0.37 8.29 -8.17
N HIS A 9 -0.88 7.87 -7.98
CA HIS A 9 -1.37 6.51 -8.23
C HIS A 9 -2.89 6.49 -8.23
N LEU A 10 -3.46 5.35 -8.59
CA LEU A 10 -4.87 5.04 -8.39
C LEU A 10 -5.02 3.98 -7.30
N ASP A 11 -6.01 4.15 -6.45
CA ASP A 11 -6.38 3.21 -5.39
C ASP A 11 -7.88 2.87 -5.48
N ALA A 12 -8.19 1.58 -5.41
CA ALA A 12 -9.56 1.08 -5.32
C ALA A 12 -9.89 0.80 -3.85
N HIS A 13 -10.51 1.74 -3.17
CA HIS A 13 -10.87 1.59 -1.76
C HIS A 13 -11.62 0.27 -1.49
N LEU A 14 -11.16 -0.52 -0.52
CA LEU A 14 -11.67 -1.87 -0.22
C LEU A 14 -11.64 -2.82 -1.42
N ASP A 15 -10.72 -2.63 -2.35
CA ASP A 15 -10.58 -3.43 -3.57
C ASP A 15 -11.87 -3.49 -4.43
N ALA A 16 -12.74 -2.48 -4.30
CA ALA A 16 -14.08 -2.48 -4.91
C ALA A 16 -14.04 -2.62 -6.44
N LEU A 17 -13.01 -2.06 -7.10
CA LEU A 17 -12.86 -2.17 -8.56
C LEU A 17 -12.28 -3.53 -9.00
N LEU A 18 -11.82 -4.36 -8.06
CA LEU A 18 -11.33 -5.71 -8.34
C LEU A 18 -12.40 -6.78 -8.20
N LEU A 19 -13.62 -6.42 -7.78
CA LEU A 19 -14.73 -7.36 -7.60
C LEU A 19 -15.28 -7.91 -8.91
N ARG A 20 -15.07 -7.22 -10.03
CA ARG A 20 -15.58 -7.61 -11.35
C ARG A 20 -14.61 -7.20 -12.46
N PRO A 21 -14.41 -8.05 -13.48
CA PRO A 21 -13.54 -7.72 -14.61
C PRO A 21 -13.88 -6.38 -15.27
N GLU A 22 -15.17 -6.09 -15.45
CA GLU A 22 -15.63 -4.85 -16.11
C GLU A 22 -15.24 -3.57 -15.32
N PHE A 23 -15.15 -3.66 -14.01
CA PHE A 23 -14.69 -2.54 -13.19
C PHE A 23 -13.16 -2.42 -13.24
N PHE A 24 -12.48 -3.57 -13.27
CA PHE A 24 -11.03 -3.59 -13.39
C PHE A 24 -10.57 -3.06 -14.75
N ASP A 25 -11.29 -3.34 -15.84
CA ASP A 25 -10.98 -2.80 -17.16
C ASP A 25 -10.94 -1.27 -17.13
N VAL A 26 -11.94 -0.61 -16.52
CA VAL A 26 -11.95 0.84 -16.36
C VAL A 26 -10.79 1.33 -15.49
N TYR A 27 -10.46 0.60 -14.42
CA TYR A 27 -9.36 0.94 -13.52
C TYR A 27 -8.01 0.89 -14.24
N LEU A 28 -7.82 -0.13 -15.07
CA LEU A 28 -6.64 -0.34 -15.90
C LEU A 28 -6.54 0.71 -17.02
N GLU A 29 -7.63 0.99 -17.72
CA GLU A 29 -7.69 2.03 -18.75
C GLU A 29 -7.28 3.41 -18.19
N LEU A 30 -7.78 3.78 -17.02
CA LEU A 30 -7.39 5.04 -16.36
C LEU A 30 -5.90 5.06 -15.99
N ALA A 31 -5.37 3.94 -15.51
CA ALA A 31 -3.95 3.82 -15.19
C ALA A 31 -3.06 4.04 -16.42
N MET A 32 -3.44 3.44 -17.54
CA MET A 32 -2.74 3.59 -18.83
C MET A 32 -2.87 5.02 -19.37
N GLU A 33 -4.08 5.57 -19.41
CA GLU A 33 -4.35 6.92 -19.93
C GLU A 33 -3.55 8.01 -19.21
N PHE A 34 -3.46 7.90 -17.87
CA PHE A 34 -2.78 8.91 -17.06
C PHE A 34 -1.34 8.54 -16.67
N ALA A 35 -0.84 7.40 -17.13
CA ALA A 35 0.45 6.83 -16.75
C ALA A 35 0.63 6.85 -15.22
N LEU A 36 -0.27 6.14 -14.52
CA LEU A 36 -0.34 6.06 -13.07
C LEU A 36 -0.21 4.59 -12.61
N PRO A 37 0.65 4.31 -11.61
CA PRO A 37 0.69 3.00 -11.00
C PRO A 37 -0.61 2.68 -10.27
N LEU A 38 -0.93 1.41 -10.18
CA LEU A 38 -2.09 0.88 -9.46
C LEU A 38 -1.71 0.37 -8.08
N ARG A 39 -2.57 0.62 -7.12
CA ARG A 39 -2.60 -0.19 -5.90
C ARG A 39 -3.40 -1.45 -6.18
N LEU A 40 -2.74 -2.60 -6.11
CA LEU A 40 -3.35 -3.92 -6.33
C LEU A 40 -3.21 -4.77 -5.07
N LEU A 41 -4.12 -5.74 -4.91
CA LEU A 41 -4.03 -6.76 -3.86
C LEU A 41 -2.76 -7.60 -4.00
N SER A 42 -2.39 -8.29 -2.92
CA SER A 42 -1.24 -9.20 -2.93
C SER A 42 -1.44 -10.38 -3.88
N ALA A 43 -0.34 -11.02 -4.30
CA ALA A 43 -0.39 -12.20 -5.14
C ALA A 43 -1.15 -13.36 -4.47
N GLU A 44 -1.05 -13.48 -3.15
CA GLU A 44 -1.74 -14.51 -2.36
C GLU A 44 -3.25 -14.28 -2.30
N ALA A 45 -3.69 -13.01 -2.40
CA ALA A 45 -5.11 -12.66 -2.38
C ALA A 45 -5.75 -12.69 -3.78
N GLU A 46 -4.97 -12.63 -4.86
CA GLU A 46 -5.47 -12.62 -6.24
C GLU A 46 -6.41 -13.76 -6.60
N PRO A 47 -6.22 -15.01 -6.12
CA PRO A 47 -7.16 -16.09 -6.41
C PRO A 47 -8.59 -15.83 -5.95
N ASN A 48 -8.78 -14.99 -4.93
CA ASN A 48 -10.10 -14.63 -4.42
C ASN A 48 -10.89 -13.73 -5.37
N VAL A 49 -10.21 -13.04 -6.26
CA VAL A 49 -10.82 -12.15 -7.28
C VAL A 49 -11.34 -12.94 -8.47
N GLY A 50 -10.72 -14.07 -8.78
CA GLY A 50 -11.14 -14.99 -9.84
C GLY A 50 -10.66 -14.65 -11.25
N PHE A 51 -9.82 -13.61 -11.42
CA PHE A 51 -9.15 -13.28 -12.68
C PHE A 51 -7.78 -12.62 -12.41
N PRO A 52 -6.81 -12.69 -13.37
CA PRO A 52 -5.40 -12.40 -13.12
C PRO A 52 -5.10 -10.89 -13.21
N VAL A 53 -5.58 -10.09 -12.24
CA VAL A 53 -5.45 -8.61 -12.24
C VAL A 53 -4.00 -8.14 -12.34
N ARG A 54 -3.07 -8.81 -11.63
CA ARG A 54 -1.65 -8.45 -11.63
C ARG A 54 -1.00 -8.73 -12.99
N LYS A 55 -1.33 -9.86 -13.59
CA LYS A 55 -0.84 -10.19 -14.94
C LYS A 55 -1.37 -9.20 -15.97
N LEU A 56 -2.66 -8.88 -15.93
CA LEU A 56 -3.27 -7.92 -16.86
C LEU A 56 -2.61 -6.54 -16.75
N ALA A 57 -2.38 -6.05 -15.53
CA ALA A 57 -1.67 -4.78 -15.32
C ALA A 57 -0.22 -4.83 -15.84
N ALA A 58 0.49 -5.95 -15.60
CA ALA A 58 1.86 -6.12 -16.07
C ALA A 58 1.96 -6.20 -17.60
N ASP A 59 1.03 -6.88 -18.25
CA ASP A 59 0.97 -7.01 -19.72
C ASP A 59 0.81 -5.62 -20.39
N GLU A 60 0.13 -4.69 -19.74
CA GLU A 60 -0.05 -3.30 -20.18
C GLU A 60 1.05 -2.34 -19.68
N GLY A 61 2.07 -2.86 -18.97
CA GLY A 61 3.17 -2.05 -18.46
C GLY A 61 2.81 -1.15 -17.27
N VAL A 62 1.68 -1.40 -16.61
CA VAL A 62 1.25 -0.64 -15.43
C VAL A 62 1.98 -1.17 -14.20
N LEU A 63 2.68 -0.28 -13.50
CA LEU A 63 3.43 -0.63 -12.30
C LEU A 63 2.53 -0.72 -11.06
N TYR A 64 2.89 -1.62 -10.16
CA TYR A 64 2.28 -1.84 -8.85
C TYR A 64 3.32 -2.43 -7.88
N ALA A 65 3.02 -2.47 -6.58
CA ALA A 65 3.91 -3.09 -5.61
C ALA A 65 4.00 -4.61 -5.81
N ASP A 66 5.23 -5.17 -5.72
CA ASP A 66 5.44 -6.62 -5.85
C ASP A 66 4.73 -7.38 -4.73
N ARG A 67 4.76 -6.80 -3.52
CA ARG A 67 4.23 -7.42 -2.30
C ARG A 67 3.41 -6.44 -1.48
N PHE A 68 2.58 -7.00 -0.64
CA PHE A 68 1.76 -6.28 0.32
C PHE A 68 2.08 -6.78 1.73
N ALA A 69 2.32 -5.88 2.67
CA ALA A 69 2.56 -6.22 4.06
C ALA A 69 1.64 -5.42 4.98
N THR A 70 1.23 -6.05 6.08
CA THR A 70 0.48 -5.42 7.15
C THR A 70 1.13 -5.76 8.48
N LEU A 71 1.05 -4.87 9.46
CA LEU A 71 1.45 -5.21 10.82
C LEU A 71 0.38 -6.10 11.48
N PRO A 72 0.78 -6.93 12.46
CA PRO A 72 -0.17 -7.64 13.32
C PRO A 72 -1.16 -6.66 13.96
N ALA A 73 -2.35 -7.16 14.33
CA ALA A 73 -3.45 -6.36 14.87
C ALA A 73 -3.09 -5.50 16.11
N VAL A 74 -2.03 -5.85 16.82
CA VAL A 74 -1.37 -4.97 17.79
C VAL A 74 0.11 -4.93 17.40
N GLY A 75 0.46 -4.00 16.52
CA GLY A 75 1.83 -3.80 16.05
C GLY A 75 2.71 -3.33 17.20
N THR A 76 3.77 -4.07 17.49
CA THR A 76 4.83 -3.61 18.36
C THR A 76 6.02 -3.15 17.53
N ARG A 77 6.90 -2.34 18.11
CA ARG A 77 8.17 -1.99 17.48
C ARG A 77 8.95 -3.23 17.03
N GLN A 78 8.92 -4.31 17.82
CA GLN A 78 9.60 -5.55 17.47
C GLN A 78 8.95 -6.22 16.24
N ALA A 79 7.63 -6.28 16.18
CA ALA A 79 6.93 -6.83 15.02
C ALA A 79 7.24 -6.05 13.73
N PHE A 80 7.40 -4.73 13.83
CA PHE A 80 7.84 -3.92 12.69
C PHE A 80 9.27 -4.24 12.26
N ILE A 81 10.20 -4.37 13.22
CA ILE A 81 11.59 -4.76 12.96
C ILE A 81 11.66 -6.15 12.29
N ASP A 82 10.91 -7.11 12.82
CA ASP A 82 10.85 -8.47 12.29
C ASP A 82 10.31 -8.49 10.86
N LEU A 83 9.27 -7.67 10.60
CA LEU A 83 8.73 -7.48 9.25
C LEU A 83 9.80 -6.91 8.31
N LEU A 84 10.52 -5.86 8.69
CA LEU A 84 11.57 -5.27 7.86
C LEU A 84 12.68 -6.27 7.53
N HIS A 85 13.08 -7.09 8.49
CA HIS A 85 14.10 -8.12 8.27
C HIS A 85 13.62 -9.29 7.40
N GLY A 86 12.31 -9.48 7.31
CA GLY A 86 11.69 -10.50 6.46
C GLY A 86 11.38 -10.04 5.04
N LEU A 87 11.62 -8.76 4.71
CA LEU A 87 11.35 -8.26 3.36
C LEU A 87 12.32 -8.88 2.35
N GLU A 88 11.75 -9.31 1.23
CA GLU A 88 12.53 -9.75 0.09
C GLU A 88 12.82 -8.58 -0.87
N PRO A 89 13.83 -8.70 -1.74
CA PRO A 89 14.11 -7.68 -2.77
C PRO A 89 12.88 -7.38 -3.63
N GLY A 90 12.65 -6.10 -3.93
CA GLY A 90 11.51 -5.62 -4.68
C GLY A 90 10.79 -4.48 -3.96
N VAL A 91 9.62 -4.12 -4.46
CA VAL A 91 8.78 -3.07 -3.88
C VAL A 91 7.70 -3.72 -3.00
N THR A 92 7.74 -3.43 -1.70
CA THR A 92 6.71 -3.86 -0.75
C THR A 92 5.89 -2.66 -0.30
N GLU A 93 4.58 -2.71 -0.48
CA GLU A 93 3.67 -1.74 0.13
C GLU A 93 3.34 -2.17 1.56
N LEU A 94 3.58 -1.28 2.52
CA LEU A 94 3.17 -1.47 3.91
C LEU A 94 1.95 -0.60 4.20
N THR A 95 0.86 -1.23 4.60
CA THR A 95 -0.36 -0.53 4.99
C THR A 95 -0.44 -0.36 6.50
N LEU A 96 -0.65 0.88 6.92
CA LEU A 96 -0.86 1.28 8.30
C LEU A 96 -2.09 2.16 8.42
N HIS A 97 -2.75 2.14 9.59
CA HIS A 97 -3.95 2.93 9.85
C HIS A 97 -3.80 3.77 11.13
N PRO A 98 -2.84 4.70 11.19
CA PRO A 98 -2.54 5.43 12.41
C PRO A 98 -3.72 6.32 12.84
N ALA A 99 -4.05 6.28 14.12
CA ALA A 99 -5.03 7.17 14.73
C ALA A 99 -4.67 7.50 16.19
N ILE A 100 -5.07 8.69 16.64
CA ILE A 100 -4.92 9.12 18.03
C ILE A 100 -5.99 8.45 18.89
N ASP A 101 -5.61 8.03 20.11
CA ASP A 101 -6.55 7.42 21.07
C ASP A 101 -7.57 8.46 21.56
N THR A 102 -8.80 8.33 21.07
CA THR A 102 -9.93 9.16 21.45
C THR A 102 -11.16 8.31 21.77
N ALA A 103 -12.10 8.89 22.51
CA ALA A 103 -13.38 8.23 22.76
C ALA A 103 -14.16 7.96 21.48
N GLU A 104 -14.02 8.86 20.48
CA GLU A 104 -14.64 8.69 19.16
C GLU A 104 -14.04 7.50 18.42
N LEU A 105 -12.71 7.38 18.34
CA LEU A 105 -12.06 6.25 17.71
C LEU A 105 -12.53 4.93 18.32
N ARG A 106 -12.60 4.85 19.63
CA ARG A 106 -13.04 3.64 20.34
C ARG A 106 -14.52 3.30 20.10
N ALA A 107 -15.34 4.31 19.76
CA ALA A 107 -16.75 4.11 19.47
C ALA A 107 -17.01 3.63 18.04
N ILE A 108 -16.15 4.02 17.07
CA ILE A 108 -16.38 3.74 15.65
C ILE A 108 -15.65 2.49 15.13
N THR A 109 -14.66 1.96 15.86
CA THR A 109 -13.92 0.78 15.42
C THR A 109 -13.47 -0.12 16.55
N THR A 110 -13.51 -1.43 16.32
CA THR A 110 -13.06 -2.45 17.28
C THR A 110 -11.54 -2.66 17.26
N ASP A 111 -10.85 -2.23 16.21
CA ASP A 111 -9.40 -2.33 16.03
C ASP A 111 -8.62 -1.07 16.47
N TRP A 112 -9.24 -0.24 17.32
CA TRP A 112 -8.68 1.03 17.75
C TRP A 112 -7.28 0.90 18.39
N GLN A 113 -6.99 -0.19 19.11
CA GLN A 113 -5.68 -0.42 19.71
C GLN A 113 -4.58 -0.57 18.65
N ALA A 114 -4.85 -1.28 17.56
CA ALA A 114 -3.92 -1.43 16.45
C ALA A 114 -3.62 -0.06 15.82
N ARG A 115 -4.63 0.75 15.59
CA ARG A 115 -4.50 2.10 15.01
C ARG A 115 -3.69 3.05 15.89
N VAL A 116 -3.89 2.97 17.21
CA VAL A 116 -3.10 3.75 18.19
C VAL A 116 -1.65 3.26 18.20
N SER A 117 -1.42 1.96 18.14
CA SER A 117 -0.09 1.36 18.03
C SER A 117 0.65 1.82 16.78
N ASP A 118 -0.03 1.83 15.62
CA ASP A 118 0.53 2.35 14.37
C ASP A 118 0.92 3.82 14.50
N HIS A 119 0.09 4.63 15.16
CA HIS A 119 0.38 6.04 15.39
C HIS A 119 1.63 6.22 16.26
N VAL A 120 1.72 5.50 17.39
CA VAL A 120 2.88 5.57 18.29
C VAL A 120 4.15 5.15 17.56
N LEU A 121 4.09 4.08 16.77
CA LEU A 121 5.22 3.60 15.97
C LEU A 121 5.73 4.66 15.00
N LEU A 122 4.83 5.32 14.26
CA LEU A 122 5.20 6.28 13.22
C LEU A 122 5.62 7.65 13.74
N VAL A 123 5.04 8.10 14.87
CA VAL A 123 5.20 9.48 15.35
C VAL A 123 6.18 9.58 16.51
N ASP A 124 6.14 8.60 17.42
CA ASP A 124 6.89 8.67 18.68
C ASP A 124 8.21 7.91 18.64
N ASP A 125 8.38 6.93 17.73
CA ASP A 125 9.62 6.14 17.61
C ASP A 125 10.69 6.88 16.80
N ARG A 126 11.49 7.71 17.49
CA ARG A 126 12.60 8.45 16.88
C ARG A 126 13.74 7.58 16.35
N GLY A 127 13.72 6.28 16.62
CA GLY A 127 14.74 5.32 16.14
C GLY A 127 14.34 4.56 14.89
N LEU A 128 13.13 4.76 14.39
CA LEU A 128 12.58 4.01 13.27
C LEU A 128 13.39 4.19 11.99
N ASP A 129 13.77 5.43 11.67
CA ASP A 129 14.59 5.73 10.49
C ASP A 129 15.91 4.97 10.50
N GLN A 130 16.57 4.87 11.67
CA GLN A 130 17.82 4.13 11.79
C GLN A 130 17.64 2.61 11.62
N VAL A 131 16.50 2.07 12.00
CA VAL A 131 16.18 0.65 11.77
C VAL A 131 16.00 0.38 10.29
N ILE A 132 15.24 1.22 9.61
CA ILE A 132 14.99 1.14 8.15
C ILE A 132 16.31 1.24 7.39
N GLU A 133 17.15 2.22 7.72
CA GLU A 133 18.46 2.43 7.08
C GLU A 133 19.39 1.22 7.29
N LYS A 134 19.48 0.70 8.52
CA LYS A 134 20.30 -0.48 8.83
C LYS A 134 19.82 -1.76 8.14
N ALA A 135 18.53 -1.86 7.87
CA ALA A 135 17.95 -2.96 7.08
C ALA A 135 18.23 -2.81 5.57
N GLY A 136 18.87 -1.73 5.12
CA GLY A 136 19.15 -1.48 3.71
C GLY A 136 17.90 -1.16 2.88
N ILE A 137 16.85 -0.66 3.54
CA ILE A 137 15.56 -0.38 2.92
C ILE A 137 15.50 1.09 2.53
N THR A 138 15.02 1.36 1.32
CA THR A 138 14.70 2.71 0.86
C THR A 138 13.19 2.93 0.90
N VAL A 139 12.74 3.89 1.70
CA VAL A 139 11.33 4.28 1.72
C VAL A 139 11.03 5.15 0.51
N ILE A 140 10.06 4.74 -0.29
CA ILE A 140 9.59 5.48 -1.46
C ILE A 140 8.09 5.71 -1.37
N GLY A 141 7.59 6.69 -2.11
CA GLY A 141 6.16 6.85 -2.35
C GLY A 141 5.80 6.44 -3.77
N TYR A 142 4.53 6.40 -4.06
CA TYR A 142 4.00 6.06 -5.39
C TYR A 142 4.47 7.00 -6.52
N ARG A 143 4.92 8.23 -6.19
CA ARG A 143 5.54 9.12 -7.20
C ARG A 143 6.75 8.49 -7.88
N THR A 144 7.56 7.75 -7.15
CA THR A 144 8.71 7.05 -7.72
C THR A 144 8.30 6.02 -8.77
N LEU A 145 7.25 5.24 -8.50
CA LEU A 145 6.68 4.29 -9.46
C LEU A 145 6.07 5.01 -10.66
N ARG A 146 5.28 6.06 -10.41
CA ARG A 146 4.71 6.89 -11.48
C ARG A 146 5.78 7.47 -12.41
N ASP A 147 6.82 8.02 -11.83
CA ASP A 147 7.89 8.64 -12.61
C ASP A 147 8.63 7.58 -13.43
N ALA A 148 8.79 6.35 -12.91
CA ALA A 148 9.34 5.22 -13.67
C ALA A 148 8.44 4.78 -14.83
N MET A 149 7.10 4.87 -14.70
CA MET A 149 6.17 4.58 -15.80
C MET A 149 6.19 5.63 -16.92
N ARG A 150 6.65 6.85 -16.63
CA ARG A 150 6.64 7.99 -17.57
C ARG A 150 7.93 8.15 -18.35
N HIS A 151 8.92 7.33 -18.06
CA HIS A 151 10.25 7.30 -18.70
C HIS A 151 10.43 6.05 -19.55
#